data_6227394d1050921fdff2cf2b6c2a4387
#
_entry.id   6227394d1050921fdff2cf2b6c2a4387
#
_cell.length_a   1.000
_cell.length_b   1.000
_cell.length_c   1.000
_cell.angle_alpha   90.00
_cell.angle_beta   90.00
_cell.angle_gamma   90.00
#
_symmetry.space_group_name_H-M   'P 1'
#
loop_
_entity.id
_entity.type
_entity.pdbx_description
1 polymer ?
#
loop_
_entity_poly.entity_id
_entity_poly.type
_entity_poly.pdbx_seq_one_letter_code
_entity_poly.pdbx_strand_id
1 'polypeptide(L)'
;IRYARDYGHDIMIIDTAGRLQIDEELMNELREIKEKIGPHEILLVVDSMTGQEAVNVAKTFDELLEINGVILTKLDGDTRGGAALSIRAVTGKPIKFVGVGEKLDNLEVFHPDRMASRILGMGDVLTLIEDAQSKIDEKAAEEAAQKILQNKFDLNDLLNQFAQVRKMGPLKSVISTLP
;
A
#
# COMPACT_ATOMS: atom_id res chain seq x y z
N ILE A 1 -11.79 -22.77 9.61
CA ILE A 1 -11.88 -23.51 8.34
C ILE A 1 -13.27 -24.09 8.15
N ARG A 2 -13.79 -24.93 9.08
CA ARG A 2 -15.13 -25.56 8.91
C ARG A 2 -16.20 -24.50 8.66
N TYR A 3 -16.28 -23.48 9.49
CA TYR A 3 -17.23 -22.39 9.33
C TYR A 3 -17.16 -21.73 7.94
N ALA A 4 -15.97 -21.38 7.48
CA ALA A 4 -15.79 -20.77 6.17
C ALA A 4 -16.30 -21.68 5.04
N ARG A 5 -16.03 -22.97 5.13
CA ARG A 5 -16.50 -23.98 4.15
C ARG A 5 -18.02 -24.16 4.21
N ASP A 6 -18.59 -24.26 5.42
CA ASP A 6 -20.01 -24.49 5.61
C ASP A 6 -20.88 -23.31 5.14
N TYR A 7 -20.33 -22.09 5.20
CA TYR A 7 -21.01 -20.86 4.77
C TYR A 7 -20.56 -20.36 3.39
N GLY A 8 -19.69 -21.10 2.67
CA GLY A 8 -19.30 -20.76 1.30
C GLY A 8 -18.46 -19.48 1.18
N HIS A 9 -17.58 -19.21 2.15
CA HIS A 9 -16.66 -18.08 2.05
C HIS A 9 -15.52 -18.39 1.08
N ASP A 10 -15.27 -17.48 0.15
CA ASP A 10 -14.21 -17.61 -0.85
C ASP A 10 -12.81 -17.29 -0.30
N ILE A 11 -12.74 -16.41 0.70
CA ILE A 11 -11.50 -15.93 1.31
C ILE A 11 -11.56 -16.11 2.82
N MET A 12 -10.50 -16.65 3.38
CA MET A 12 -10.29 -16.75 4.82
C MET A 12 -8.94 -16.16 5.17
N ILE A 13 -8.93 -15.16 6.05
CA ILE A 13 -7.71 -14.55 6.59
C ILE A 13 -7.51 -15.07 8.00
N ILE A 14 -6.31 -15.56 8.27
CA ILE A 14 -5.91 -16.04 9.59
C ILE A 14 -4.90 -15.05 10.13
N ASP A 15 -5.30 -14.31 11.15
CA ASP A 15 -4.43 -13.41 11.89
C ASP A 15 -3.75 -14.17 13.03
N THR A 16 -2.47 -13.94 13.21
CA THR A 16 -1.65 -14.57 14.24
C THR A 16 -1.18 -13.54 15.27
N ALA A 17 -0.85 -13.99 16.46
CA ALA A 17 -0.37 -13.09 17.50
C ALA A 17 0.92 -12.40 17.04
N GLY A 18 0.92 -11.06 17.04
CA GLY A 18 2.10 -10.26 16.85
C GLY A 18 2.93 -10.24 18.14
N ARG A 19 4.20 -10.65 18.06
CA ARG A 19 5.16 -10.50 19.17
C ARG A 19 6.32 -9.65 18.71
N LEU A 20 6.85 -8.85 19.65
CA LEU A 20 8.01 -7.98 19.40
C LEU A 20 9.32 -8.75 19.20
N GLN A 21 9.37 -9.99 19.67
CA GLN A 21 10.55 -10.84 19.58
C GLN A 21 10.20 -12.17 18.91
N ILE A 22 11.06 -12.62 18.02
CA ILE A 22 10.98 -13.94 17.41
C ILE A 22 11.52 -14.93 18.45
N ASP A 23 10.64 -15.73 19.02
CA ASP A 23 10.99 -16.81 19.93
C ASP A 23 10.65 -18.17 19.32
N GLU A 24 11.26 -19.23 19.86
CA GLU A 24 11.05 -20.60 19.35
C GLU A 24 9.60 -21.05 19.51
N GLU A 25 8.92 -20.61 20.58
CA GLU A 25 7.54 -20.99 20.86
C GLU A 25 6.61 -20.44 19.77
N LEU A 26 6.74 -19.15 19.43
CA LEU A 26 6.00 -18.52 18.33
C LEU A 26 6.25 -19.24 17.01
N MET A 27 7.52 -19.51 16.70
CA MET A 27 7.88 -20.13 15.42
C MET A 27 7.36 -21.57 15.31
N ASN A 28 7.32 -22.31 16.39
CA ASN A 28 6.73 -23.66 16.43
C ASN A 28 5.20 -23.60 16.26
N GLU A 29 4.53 -22.65 16.93
CA GLU A 29 3.09 -22.43 16.75
C GLU A 29 2.75 -22.11 15.30
N LEU A 30 3.49 -21.21 14.66
CA LEU A 30 3.27 -20.85 13.27
C LEU A 30 3.51 -22.00 12.29
N ARG A 31 4.52 -22.85 12.56
CA ARG A 31 4.73 -24.09 11.79
C ARG A 31 3.55 -25.06 11.91
N GLU A 32 3.08 -25.28 13.13
CA GLU A 32 1.91 -26.11 13.35
C GLU A 32 0.66 -25.58 12.64
N ILE A 33 0.46 -24.26 12.65
CA ILE A 33 -0.63 -23.62 11.92
C ILE A 33 -0.46 -23.86 10.42
N LYS A 34 0.72 -23.63 9.86
CA LYS A 34 1.04 -23.88 8.45
C LYS A 34 0.73 -25.32 8.05
N GLU A 35 1.22 -26.29 8.82
CA GLU A 35 1.02 -27.72 8.54
C GLU A 35 -0.45 -28.15 8.63
N LYS A 36 -1.19 -27.71 9.66
CA LYS A 36 -2.58 -28.08 9.88
C LYS A 36 -3.54 -27.44 8.89
N ILE A 37 -3.22 -26.25 8.40
CA ILE A 37 -4.12 -25.45 7.58
C ILE A 37 -3.79 -25.56 6.10
N GLY A 38 -2.51 -25.64 5.75
CA GLY A 38 -2.03 -25.59 4.37
C GLY A 38 -2.46 -24.29 3.66
N PRO A 39 -2.07 -23.11 4.15
CA PRO A 39 -2.53 -21.84 3.58
C PRO A 39 -2.02 -21.69 2.13
N HIS A 40 -2.82 -21.06 1.27
CA HIS A 40 -2.41 -20.73 -0.09
C HIS A 40 -1.32 -19.68 -0.12
N GLU A 41 -1.39 -18.73 0.83
CA GLU A 41 -0.42 -17.66 0.98
C GLU A 41 -0.07 -17.41 2.45
N ILE A 42 1.21 -17.16 2.69
CA ILE A 42 1.74 -16.69 3.96
C ILE A 42 2.35 -15.32 3.69
N LEU A 43 1.73 -14.28 4.26
CA LEU A 43 2.17 -12.91 4.11
C LEU A 43 2.76 -12.41 5.43
N LEU A 44 4.00 -11.97 5.38
CA LEU A 44 4.66 -11.35 6.53
C LEU A 44 4.37 -9.85 6.54
N VAL A 45 3.87 -9.36 7.66
CA VAL A 45 3.64 -7.92 7.86
C VAL A 45 4.82 -7.34 8.64
N VAL A 46 5.47 -6.33 8.06
CA VAL A 46 6.69 -5.71 8.62
C VAL A 46 6.56 -4.20 8.63
N ASP A 47 7.04 -3.58 9.70
CA ASP A 47 7.15 -2.13 9.82
C ASP A 47 8.40 -1.64 9.06
N SER A 48 8.22 -0.80 8.03
CA SER A 48 9.30 -0.29 7.21
C SER A 48 10.27 0.62 7.96
N MET A 49 9.83 1.20 9.08
CA MET A 49 10.63 2.12 9.88
C MET A 49 11.62 1.38 10.81
N THR A 50 11.50 0.07 11.00
CA THR A 50 12.41 -0.70 11.86
C THR A 50 13.77 -0.99 11.21
N GLY A 51 13.94 -0.59 9.95
CA GLY A 51 15.23 -0.66 9.25
C GLY A 51 15.79 -2.08 9.14
N GLN A 52 17.02 -2.29 9.60
CA GLN A 52 17.69 -3.59 9.49
C GLN A 52 16.98 -4.72 10.23
N GLU A 53 16.26 -4.40 11.29
CA GLU A 53 15.49 -5.41 12.03
C GLU A 53 14.37 -6.00 11.18
N ALA A 54 13.72 -5.19 10.36
CA ALA A 54 12.74 -5.67 9.38
C ALA A 54 13.32 -6.74 8.45
N VAL A 55 14.58 -6.58 8.03
CA VAL A 55 15.26 -7.51 7.14
C VAL A 55 15.57 -8.82 7.86
N ASN A 56 16.07 -8.75 9.11
CA ASN A 56 16.36 -9.91 9.92
C ASN A 56 15.10 -10.74 10.20
N VAL A 57 14.03 -10.06 10.58
CA VAL A 57 12.70 -10.69 10.78
C VAL A 57 12.25 -11.39 9.50
N ALA A 58 12.28 -10.70 8.36
CA ALA A 58 11.84 -11.26 7.09
C ALA A 58 12.65 -12.49 6.69
N LYS A 59 13.97 -12.46 6.89
CA LYS A 59 14.86 -13.60 6.63
C LYS A 59 14.48 -14.80 7.50
N THR A 60 14.34 -14.61 8.80
CA THR A 60 14.03 -15.69 9.73
C THR A 60 12.65 -16.32 9.43
N PHE A 61 11.65 -15.49 9.15
CA PHE A 61 10.31 -15.98 8.78
C PHE A 61 10.33 -16.73 7.44
N ASP A 62 11.12 -16.29 6.47
CA ASP A 62 11.23 -16.98 5.20
C ASP A 62 11.91 -18.33 5.34
N GLU A 63 13.02 -18.41 6.08
CA GLU A 63 13.74 -19.65 6.33
C GLU A 63 12.88 -20.71 7.05
N LEU A 64 11.99 -20.28 7.94
CA LEU A 64 11.21 -21.19 8.78
C LEU A 64 9.83 -21.51 8.22
N LEU A 65 9.19 -20.57 7.53
CA LEU A 65 7.80 -20.66 7.07
C LEU A 65 7.67 -20.62 5.55
N GLU A 66 8.72 -20.30 4.80
CA GLU A 66 8.67 -20.15 3.33
C GLU A 66 7.55 -19.16 2.93
N ILE A 67 7.66 -17.92 3.38
CA ILE A 67 6.67 -16.88 3.10
C ILE A 67 6.47 -16.68 1.59
N ASN A 68 5.26 -16.27 1.19
CA ASN A 68 4.92 -16.03 -0.22
C ASN A 68 5.05 -14.55 -0.61
N GLY A 69 5.10 -13.67 0.38
CA GLY A 69 5.25 -12.24 0.15
C GLY A 69 5.30 -11.44 1.44
N VAL A 70 5.53 -10.15 1.29
CA VAL A 70 5.67 -9.21 2.40
C VAL A 70 4.70 -8.05 2.21
N ILE A 71 4.13 -7.59 3.32
CA ILE A 71 3.37 -6.35 3.43
C ILE A 71 4.22 -5.38 4.26
N LEU A 72 4.54 -4.22 3.69
CA LEU A 72 5.25 -3.16 4.40
C LEU A 72 4.27 -2.15 4.95
N THR A 73 4.29 -1.93 6.26
CA THR A 73 3.50 -0.87 6.90
C THR A 73 4.33 0.39 7.15
N LYS A 74 3.66 1.50 7.41
CA LYS A 74 4.26 2.81 7.71
C LYS A 74 5.22 3.34 6.63
N LEU A 75 4.92 3.04 5.37
CA LEU A 75 5.75 3.49 4.25
C LEU A 75 5.68 5.01 4.04
N ASP A 76 4.66 5.67 4.57
CA ASP A 76 4.53 7.13 4.64
C ASP A 76 5.63 7.78 5.50
N GLY A 77 6.15 7.05 6.50
CA GLY A 77 7.29 7.48 7.32
C GLY A 77 8.67 7.13 6.72
N ASP A 78 8.75 6.17 5.80
CA ASP A 78 9.98 5.75 5.14
C ASP A 78 10.20 6.52 3.84
N THR A 79 10.88 7.65 3.95
CA THR A 79 11.12 8.54 2.79
C THR A 79 11.99 7.92 1.69
N ARG A 80 12.75 6.87 1.97
CA ARG A 80 13.71 6.25 1.04
C ARG A 80 13.37 4.84 0.60
N GLY A 81 12.39 4.16 1.25
CA GLY A 81 12.00 2.79 0.91
C GLY A 81 13.13 1.75 1.03
N GLY A 82 14.13 2.03 1.87
CA GLY A 82 15.32 1.16 2.00
C GLY A 82 14.98 -0.25 2.52
N ALA A 83 13.98 -0.36 3.40
CA ALA A 83 13.50 -1.64 3.90
C ALA A 83 12.99 -2.53 2.77
N ALA A 84 12.25 -1.97 1.81
CA ALA A 84 11.71 -2.70 0.66
C ALA A 84 12.80 -3.36 -0.18
N LEU A 85 13.84 -2.59 -0.54
CA LEU A 85 14.97 -3.11 -1.32
C LEU A 85 15.73 -4.20 -0.56
N SER A 86 16.03 -3.97 0.72
CA SER A 86 16.81 -4.88 1.54
C SER A 86 16.07 -6.20 1.78
N ILE A 87 14.79 -6.16 2.10
CA ILE A 87 13.96 -7.36 2.28
C ILE A 87 13.91 -8.16 0.98
N ARG A 88 13.66 -7.50 -0.15
CA ARG A 88 13.62 -8.16 -1.46
C ARG A 88 14.96 -8.80 -1.81
N ALA A 89 16.07 -8.12 -1.54
CA ALA A 89 17.41 -8.63 -1.83
C ALA A 89 17.77 -9.86 -0.98
N VAL A 90 17.38 -9.88 0.30
CA VAL A 90 17.73 -10.94 1.25
C VAL A 90 16.82 -12.15 1.11
N THR A 91 15.50 -11.95 0.99
CA THR A 91 14.51 -13.05 0.94
C THR A 91 14.19 -13.53 -0.47
N GLY A 92 14.41 -12.70 -1.49
CA GLY A 92 13.92 -12.97 -2.85
C GLY A 92 12.38 -12.90 -2.97
N LYS A 93 11.64 -12.64 -1.88
CA LYS A 93 10.19 -12.64 -1.89
C LYS A 93 9.62 -11.29 -2.35
N PRO A 94 8.49 -11.28 -3.07
CA PRO A 94 7.87 -10.04 -3.51
C PRO A 94 7.26 -9.27 -2.34
N ILE A 95 7.35 -7.95 -2.40
CA ILE A 95 6.47 -7.09 -1.62
C ILE A 95 5.16 -7.03 -2.39
N LYS A 96 4.04 -7.35 -1.74
CA LYS A 96 2.73 -7.40 -2.38
C LYS A 96 1.90 -6.16 -2.11
N PHE A 97 1.92 -5.70 -0.86
CA PHE A 97 1.14 -4.56 -0.41
C PHE A 97 1.99 -3.62 0.44
N VAL A 98 1.54 -2.37 0.49
CA VAL A 98 2.12 -1.33 1.34
C VAL A 98 1.03 -0.58 2.07
N GLY A 99 1.26 -0.29 3.34
CA GLY A 99 0.43 0.60 4.14
C GLY A 99 1.05 1.99 4.19
N VAL A 100 0.32 2.97 3.69
CA VAL A 100 0.72 4.38 3.64
C VAL A 100 -0.07 5.26 4.61
N GLY A 101 -0.70 4.65 5.61
CA GLY A 101 -1.49 5.29 6.65
C GLY A 101 -2.29 4.29 7.46
N GLU A 102 -3.23 4.78 8.30
CA GLU A 102 -3.94 3.96 9.29
C GLU A 102 -5.31 3.45 8.83
N LYS A 103 -5.84 3.95 7.69
CA LYS A 103 -7.15 3.57 7.18
C LYS A 103 -7.03 2.40 6.22
N LEU A 104 -8.14 1.65 6.05
CA LEU A 104 -8.19 0.55 5.08
C LEU A 104 -7.89 1.00 3.65
N ASP A 105 -8.34 2.18 3.28
CA ASP A 105 -8.08 2.79 1.96
C ASP A 105 -6.60 3.14 1.74
N ASN A 106 -5.78 3.09 2.78
CA ASN A 106 -4.33 3.34 2.74
C ASN A 106 -3.52 2.03 2.60
N LEU A 107 -4.16 0.91 2.32
CA LEU A 107 -3.50 -0.33 1.92
C LEU A 107 -3.49 -0.40 0.40
N GLU A 108 -2.31 -0.30 -0.18
CA GLU A 108 -2.11 -0.24 -1.63
C GLU A 108 -1.34 -1.45 -2.15
N VAL A 109 -1.55 -1.80 -3.42
CA VAL A 109 -0.70 -2.76 -4.11
C VAL A 109 0.69 -2.16 -4.29
N PHE A 110 1.73 -2.95 -4.05
CA PHE A 110 3.10 -2.49 -4.24
C PHE A 110 3.47 -2.37 -5.72
N HIS A 111 3.91 -1.21 -6.14
CA HIS A 111 4.39 -0.91 -7.49
C HIS A 111 5.91 -0.68 -7.50
N PRO A 112 6.72 -1.64 -7.95
CA PRO A 112 8.19 -1.52 -7.92
C PRO A 112 8.74 -0.30 -8.64
N ASP A 113 8.15 0.05 -9.78
CA ASP A 113 8.59 1.19 -10.60
C ASP A 113 8.39 2.53 -9.89
N ARG A 114 7.25 2.68 -9.18
CA ARG A 114 6.97 3.87 -8.37
C ARG A 114 7.93 3.97 -7.20
N MET A 115 8.20 2.84 -6.53
CA MET A 115 9.16 2.81 -5.44
C MET A 115 10.57 3.16 -5.94
N ALA A 116 11.00 2.64 -7.08
CA ALA A 116 12.28 2.99 -7.68
C ALA A 116 12.37 4.50 -8.00
N SER A 117 11.34 5.08 -8.59
CA SER A 117 11.27 6.51 -8.87
C SER A 117 11.35 7.36 -7.60
N ARG A 118 10.66 6.93 -6.54
CA ARG A 118 10.70 7.58 -5.22
C ARG A 118 12.09 7.54 -4.59
N ILE A 119 12.76 6.38 -4.64
CA ILE A 119 14.13 6.19 -4.12
C ILE A 119 15.13 7.07 -4.87
N LEU A 120 14.96 7.21 -6.19
CA LEU A 120 15.81 8.03 -7.04
C LEU A 120 15.52 9.53 -6.93
N GLY A 121 14.53 9.95 -6.14
CA GLY A 121 14.13 11.33 -5.99
C GLY A 121 13.43 11.92 -7.20
N MET A 122 12.91 11.06 -8.09
CA MET A 122 12.16 11.48 -9.30
C MET A 122 10.70 11.83 -9.02
N GLY A 123 10.25 11.69 -7.76
CA GLY A 123 8.85 11.85 -7.37
C GLY A 123 7.96 10.71 -7.83
N ASP A 124 6.72 10.69 -7.36
CA ASP A 124 5.70 9.72 -7.79
C ASP A 124 4.64 10.41 -8.65
N VAL A 125 5.05 10.81 -9.84
CA VAL A 125 4.17 11.52 -10.81
C VAL A 125 3.02 10.62 -11.26
N LEU A 126 3.22 9.31 -11.34
CA LEU A 126 2.18 8.37 -11.78
C LEU A 126 1.04 8.28 -10.75
N THR A 127 1.35 8.16 -9.47
CA THR A 127 0.35 8.20 -8.40
C THR A 127 -0.41 9.52 -8.42
N LEU A 128 0.28 10.64 -8.65
CA LEU A 128 -0.37 11.94 -8.75
C LEU A 128 -1.36 11.99 -9.92
N ILE A 129 -0.99 11.44 -11.07
CA ILE A 129 -1.86 11.39 -12.25
C ILE A 129 -3.08 10.50 -12.00
N GLU A 130 -2.89 9.32 -11.43
CA GLU A 130 -3.99 8.39 -11.12
C GLU A 130 -4.93 8.96 -10.06
N ASP A 131 -4.40 9.57 -9.01
CA ASP A 131 -5.18 10.26 -7.98
C ASP A 131 -5.97 11.44 -8.57
N ALA A 132 -5.36 12.18 -9.46
CA ALA A 132 -6.05 13.26 -10.17
C ALA A 132 -7.16 12.71 -11.07
N GLN A 133 -6.88 11.67 -11.84
CA GLN A 133 -7.88 11.05 -12.73
C GLN A 133 -9.05 10.43 -11.95
N SER A 134 -8.79 9.78 -10.80
CA SER A 134 -9.83 9.16 -9.99
C SER A 134 -10.77 10.18 -9.30
N LYS A 135 -10.28 11.40 -9.09
CA LYS A 135 -11.01 12.47 -8.36
C LYS A 135 -11.60 13.53 -9.28
N ILE A 136 -11.19 13.57 -10.54
CA ILE A 136 -11.73 14.50 -11.53
C ILE A 136 -12.96 13.87 -12.18
N ASP A 137 -14.07 14.57 -12.10
CA ASP A 137 -15.27 14.25 -12.87
C ASP A 137 -15.03 14.74 -14.31
N GLU A 138 -14.69 13.81 -15.21
CA GLU A 138 -14.41 14.12 -16.63
C GLU A 138 -15.56 14.86 -17.29
N LYS A 139 -16.81 14.51 -16.98
CA LYS A 139 -17.99 15.18 -17.54
C LYS A 139 -18.09 16.64 -17.08
N ALA A 140 -17.85 16.87 -15.79
CA ALA A 140 -17.87 18.25 -15.25
C ALA A 140 -16.70 19.09 -15.80
N ALA A 141 -15.55 18.47 -16.08
CA ALA A 141 -14.42 19.14 -16.73
C ALA A 141 -14.71 19.49 -18.19
N GLU A 142 -15.31 18.58 -18.96
CA GLU A 142 -15.73 18.84 -20.36
C GLU A 142 -16.82 19.93 -20.42
N GLU A 143 -17.82 19.88 -19.57
CA GLU A 143 -18.86 20.91 -19.51
C GLU A 143 -18.29 22.29 -19.18
N ALA A 144 -17.36 22.37 -18.24
CA ALA A 144 -16.69 23.62 -17.90
C ALA A 144 -15.85 24.15 -19.09
N ALA A 145 -15.13 23.28 -19.79
CA ALA A 145 -14.36 23.64 -20.97
C ALA A 145 -15.28 24.18 -22.09
N GLN A 146 -16.42 23.53 -22.34
CA GLN A 146 -17.40 23.97 -23.32
C GLN A 146 -18.01 25.33 -22.95
N LYS A 147 -18.32 25.57 -21.69
CA LYS A 147 -18.83 26.86 -21.21
C LYS A 147 -17.82 27.98 -21.36
N ILE A 148 -16.53 27.70 -21.15
CA ILE A 148 -15.44 28.66 -21.38
C ILE A 148 -15.38 29.04 -22.87
N LEU A 149 -15.38 28.03 -23.75
CA LEU A 149 -15.36 28.27 -25.22
C LEU A 149 -16.58 29.06 -25.71
N GLN A 150 -17.73 28.89 -25.06
CA GLN A 150 -18.96 29.58 -25.40
C GLN A 150 -19.12 30.96 -24.71
N ASN A 151 -18.14 31.42 -23.95
CA ASN A 151 -18.19 32.62 -23.11
C ASN A 151 -19.38 32.62 -22.11
N LYS A 152 -19.79 31.45 -21.64
CA LYS A 152 -20.90 31.25 -20.67
C LYS A 152 -20.43 30.84 -19.28
N PHE A 153 -19.11 30.93 -19.03
CA PHE A 153 -18.53 30.60 -17.74
C PHE A 153 -18.87 31.66 -16.71
N ASP A 154 -19.53 31.27 -15.61
CA ASP A 154 -19.99 32.16 -14.55
C ASP A 154 -19.29 31.92 -13.20
N LEU A 155 -19.65 32.70 -12.19
CA LEU A 155 -19.09 32.59 -10.83
C LEU A 155 -19.47 31.27 -10.14
N ASN A 156 -20.60 30.64 -10.50
CA ASN A 156 -20.98 29.35 -9.95
C ASN A 156 -20.10 28.24 -10.54
N ASP A 157 -19.76 28.32 -11.83
CA ASP A 157 -18.84 27.43 -12.47
C ASP A 157 -17.44 27.53 -11.84
N LEU A 158 -16.99 28.74 -11.51
CA LEU A 158 -15.76 28.98 -10.76
C LEU A 158 -15.79 28.34 -9.37
N LEU A 159 -16.88 28.50 -8.62
CA LEU A 159 -17.06 27.88 -7.31
C LEU A 159 -17.04 26.35 -7.40
N ASN A 160 -17.65 25.77 -8.43
CA ASN A 160 -17.64 24.35 -8.67
C ASN A 160 -16.22 23.84 -8.96
N GLN A 161 -15.44 24.58 -9.75
CA GLN A 161 -14.02 24.23 -9.97
C GLN A 161 -13.20 24.28 -8.69
N PHE A 162 -13.36 25.30 -7.85
CA PHE A 162 -12.71 25.34 -6.55
C PHE A 162 -13.13 24.19 -5.65
N ALA A 163 -14.40 23.78 -5.68
CA ALA A 163 -14.88 22.64 -4.92
C ALA A 163 -14.24 21.32 -5.42
N GLN A 164 -14.02 21.15 -6.72
CA GLN A 164 -13.33 20.02 -7.28
C GLN A 164 -11.86 19.98 -6.88
N VAL A 165 -11.13 21.09 -6.98
CA VAL A 165 -9.75 21.20 -6.52
C VAL A 165 -9.63 20.86 -5.02
N ARG A 166 -10.59 21.30 -4.21
CA ARG A 166 -10.64 20.96 -2.78
C ARG A 166 -10.86 19.47 -2.50
N LYS A 167 -11.57 18.74 -3.38
CA LYS A 167 -11.76 17.28 -3.30
C LYS A 167 -10.48 16.51 -3.59
N MET A 168 -9.52 17.08 -4.32
CA MET A 168 -8.21 16.46 -4.60
C MET A 168 -7.34 16.33 -3.34
N GLY A 169 -7.73 16.96 -2.24
CA GLY A 169 -7.02 16.90 -0.97
C GLY A 169 -6.23 18.17 -0.65
N PRO A 170 -5.54 18.21 0.49
CA PRO A 170 -4.75 19.39 0.86
C PRO A 170 -3.60 19.59 -0.13
N LEU A 171 -3.43 20.82 -0.61
CA LEU A 171 -2.36 21.22 -1.54
C LEU A 171 -0.96 20.74 -1.11
N LYS A 172 -0.75 20.59 0.20
CA LYS A 172 0.50 20.07 0.76
C LYS A 172 0.79 18.62 0.33
N SER A 173 -0.24 17.77 0.19
CA SER A 173 -0.05 16.37 -0.27
C SER A 173 0.26 16.32 -1.76
N VAL A 174 -0.32 17.22 -2.55
CA VAL A 174 -0.01 17.34 -3.98
C VAL A 174 1.42 17.83 -4.19
N ILE A 175 1.87 18.82 -3.40
CA ILE A 175 3.24 19.36 -3.49
C ILE A 175 4.29 18.33 -3.05
N SER A 176 3.97 17.46 -2.06
CA SER A 176 4.92 16.45 -1.57
C SER A 176 5.17 15.31 -2.55
N THR A 177 4.35 15.16 -3.58
CA THR A 177 4.52 14.15 -4.65
C THR A 177 5.25 14.67 -5.89
N LEU A 178 5.51 15.98 -5.94
CA LEU A 178 6.33 16.57 -6.99
C LEU A 178 7.83 16.34 -6.71
N PRO A 179 8.64 16.16 -7.77
CA PRO A 179 10.07 15.92 -7.65
C PRO A 179 10.83 17.12 -7.06
#